data_922621dcd1b7cc8a3409acbdc28af5dd
#
_entry.id   922621dcd1b7cc8a3409acbdc28af5dd
#
_cell.length_a   1.000
_cell.length_b   1.000
_cell.length_c   1.000
_cell.angle_alpha   90.00
_cell.angle_beta   90.00
_cell.angle_gamma   90.00
#
_symmetry.space_group_name_H-M   'P 1'
#
loop_
_entity.id
_entity.type
_entity.pdbx_description
1 polymer ?
#
loop_
_entity_poly.entity_id
_entity_poly.type
_entity_poly.pdbx_seq_one_letter_code
_entity_poly.pdbx_strand_id
1 'polypeptide(L)'
;FGDCPCTGKTLTKLVKPLVMTFLAKGRIHGYGVQRLLVKKGGFTHGPPDLSGIYRSLKEMESQGYVGSGWVSNDGGPPKKCFHLTEKGCACLAMWKKSLIGYRAQIDELIGFMDELTPEELGGFDFVGEGGEG
;
A
#
# COMPACT_ATOMS: atom_id res chain seq x y z
N PHE A 1 -14.00 -18.46 2.41
CA PHE A 1 -13.11 -17.46 3.03
C PHE A 1 -12.31 -16.65 2.03
N GLY A 2 -12.13 -17.16 0.79
CA GLY A 2 -11.23 -16.52 -0.16
C GLY A 2 -11.58 -15.06 -0.47
N ASP A 3 -12.86 -14.72 -0.49
CA ASP A 3 -13.31 -13.37 -0.83
C ASP A 3 -13.55 -12.50 0.39
N CYS A 4 -13.44 -13.06 1.56
CA CYS A 4 -13.67 -12.31 2.78
C CYS A 4 -12.49 -11.39 3.07
N PRO A 5 -12.74 -10.14 3.47
CA PRO A 5 -11.63 -9.24 3.86
C PRO A 5 -10.80 -9.79 5.01
N CYS A 6 -11.32 -10.78 5.74
CA CYS A 6 -10.57 -11.37 6.85
C CYS A 6 -9.27 -12.01 6.41
N THR A 7 -9.11 -12.27 5.10
CA THR A 7 -7.86 -12.80 4.57
C THR A 7 -6.80 -11.73 4.37
N GLY A 8 -7.12 -10.48 4.68
CA GLY A 8 -6.17 -9.39 4.53
C GLY A 8 -6.23 -8.69 3.19
N LYS A 9 -7.24 -8.97 2.39
CA LYS A 9 -7.33 -8.37 1.05
C LYS A 9 -7.50 -6.86 1.08
N THR A 10 -8.05 -6.33 2.17
CA THR A 10 -8.21 -4.88 2.28
C THR A 10 -6.87 -4.16 2.32
N LEU A 11 -5.80 -4.87 2.67
CA LEU A 11 -4.48 -4.26 2.70
C LEU A 11 -3.98 -3.83 1.33
N THR A 12 -4.55 -4.39 0.26
CA THR A 12 -4.17 -3.99 -1.09
C THR A 12 -4.52 -2.53 -1.36
N LYS A 13 -5.47 -1.97 -0.63
CA LYS A 13 -5.82 -0.55 -0.77
C LYS A 13 -4.72 0.36 -0.27
N LEU A 14 -3.77 -0.18 0.49
CA LEU A 14 -2.65 0.60 1.01
C LEU A 14 -1.51 0.68 0.01
N VAL A 15 -1.63 0.01 -1.14
CA VAL A 15 -0.62 0.11 -2.19
C VAL A 15 -0.49 1.55 -2.67
N LYS A 16 -1.60 2.26 -2.79
CA LYS A 16 -1.58 3.63 -3.28
C LYS A 16 -0.69 4.55 -2.44
N PRO A 17 -0.90 4.65 -1.12
CA PRO A 17 -0.01 5.49 -0.32
C PRO A 17 1.43 4.97 -0.28
N LEU A 18 1.63 3.67 -0.41
CA LEU A 18 2.97 3.13 -0.45
C LEU A 18 3.71 3.57 -1.73
N VAL A 19 3.03 3.50 -2.87
CA VAL A 19 3.58 3.98 -4.13
C VAL A 19 3.90 5.46 -4.04
N MET A 20 2.99 6.24 -3.48
CA MET A 20 3.20 7.67 -3.32
C MET A 20 4.42 7.94 -2.45
N THR A 21 4.63 7.12 -1.42
CA THR A 21 5.79 7.26 -0.55
C THR A 21 7.08 7.05 -1.32
N PHE A 22 7.12 6.03 -2.18
CA PHE A 22 8.30 5.79 -3.01
C PHE A 22 8.56 6.97 -3.95
N LEU A 23 7.50 7.49 -4.57
CA LEU A 23 7.63 8.58 -5.52
C LEU A 23 8.03 9.89 -4.84
N ALA A 24 7.75 10.04 -3.56
CA ALA A 24 8.16 11.22 -2.81
C ALA A 24 9.67 11.33 -2.70
N LYS A 25 10.37 10.20 -2.83
CA LYS A 25 11.83 10.19 -2.72
C LYS A 25 12.53 10.57 -4.02
N GLY A 26 11.82 10.54 -5.14
CA GLY A 26 12.41 10.88 -6.42
C GLY A 26 11.63 10.26 -7.56
N ARG A 27 12.09 10.55 -8.76
CA ARG A 27 11.44 10.04 -9.96
C ARG A 27 11.75 8.57 -10.14
N ILE A 28 10.71 7.79 -10.45
CA ILE A 28 10.87 6.35 -10.64
C ILE A 28 10.01 5.93 -11.81
N HIS A 29 10.54 5.06 -12.67
CA HIS A 29 9.74 4.49 -13.75
C HIS A 29 8.86 3.39 -13.19
N GLY A 30 7.79 3.05 -13.92
CA GLY A 30 6.78 2.13 -13.41
C GLY A 30 7.33 0.78 -13.00
N TYR A 31 8.26 0.25 -13.79
CA TYR A 31 8.88 -1.03 -13.44
C TYR A 31 9.67 -0.92 -12.15
N GLY A 32 10.32 0.23 -11.93
CA GLY A 32 11.04 0.46 -10.69
C GLY A 32 10.11 0.49 -9.49
N VAL A 33 8.92 1.06 -9.66
CA VAL A 33 7.92 1.07 -8.61
C VAL A 33 7.54 -0.37 -8.25
N GLN A 34 7.30 -1.21 -9.27
CA GLN A 34 6.96 -2.60 -9.03
C GLN A 34 8.06 -3.32 -8.25
N ARG A 35 9.31 -3.09 -8.63
CA ARG A 35 10.43 -3.72 -7.94
C ARG A 35 10.51 -3.32 -6.48
N LEU A 36 10.24 -2.05 -6.18
CA LEU A 36 10.22 -1.58 -4.81
C LEU A 36 9.07 -2.21 -4.02
N LEU A 37 7.91 -2.36 -4.66
CA LEU A 37 6.79 -3.00 -4.01
C LEU A 37 7.09 -4.45 -3.67
N VAL A 38 7.72 -5.17 -4.58
CA VAL A 38 8.11 -6.54 -4.33
C VAL A 38 9.09 -6.62 -3.17
N LYS A 39 10.05 -5.70 -3.15
CA LYS A 39 11.14 -5.75 -2.19
C LYS A 39 10.71 -5.30 -0.80
N LYS A 40 9.83 -4.30 -0.71
CA LYS A 40 9.53 -3.66 0.58
C LYS A 40 8.07 -3.71 0.99
N GLY A 41 7.21 -4.23 0.15
CA GLY A 41 5.77 -4.09 0.35
C GLY A 41 5.16 -4.97 1.42
N GLY A 42 5.74 -6.11 1.70
CA GLY A 42 5.18 -7.01 2.70
C GLY A 42 3.80 -7.54 2.36
N PHE A 43 3.55 -7.79 1.09
CA PHE A 43 2.23 -8.23 0.65
C PHE A 43 2.00 -9.70 0.97
N THR A 44 0.86 -9.99 1.59
CA THR A 44 0.48 -11.36 1.90
C THR A 44 0.07 -12.12 0.65
N HIS A 45 -0.57 -11.44 -0.29
CA HIS A 45 -1.09 -12.05 -1.52
C HIS A 45 -0.27 -11.67 -2.75
N GLY A 46 0.92 -11.15 -2.51
CA GLY A 46 1.78 -10.69 -3.59
C GLY A 46 1.46 -9.26 -3.99
N PRO A 47 2.44 -8.57 -4.59
CA PRO A 47 2.23 -7.20 -5.07
C PRO A 47 1.34 -7.21 -6.31
N PRO A 48 0.74 -6.07 -6.65
CA PRO A 48 -0.01 -5.97 -7.91
C PRO A 48 0.94 -6.17 -9.09
N ASP A 49 0.39 -6.63 -10.20
CA ASP A 49 1.19 -6.81 -11.40
C ASP A 49 1.53 -5.45 -12.02
N LEU A 50 2.41 -5.49 -13.01
CA LEU A 50 2.90 -4.26 -13.63
C LEU A 50 1.77 -3.46 -14.28
N SER A 51 0.81 -4.16 -14.91
CA SER A 51 -0.33 -3.49 -15.51
C SER A 51 -1.16 -2.75 -14.47
N GLY A 52 -1.38 -3.37 -13.32
CA GLY A 52 -2.12 -2.74 -12.25
C GLY A 52 -1.41 -1.51 -11.70
N ILE A 53 -0.09 -1.60 -11.61
CA ILE A 53 0.70 -0.46 -11.13
C ILE A 53 0.61 0.70 -12.11
N TYR A 54 0.75 0.44 -13.40
CA TYR A 54 0.62 1.51 -14.40
C TYR A 54 -0.77 2.11 -14.41
N ARG A 55 -1.80 1.27 -14.23
CA ARG A 55 -3.17 1.78 -14.16
C ARG A 55 -3.34 2.71 -12.96
N SER A 56 -2.79 2.32 -11.84
CA SER A 56 -2.86 3.14 -10.63
C SER A 56 -2.10 4.45 -10.81
N LEU A 57 -0.91 4.39 -11.39
CA LEU A 57 -0.11 5.58 -11.64
C LEU A 57 -0.85 6.54 -12.59
N LYS A 58 -1.46 5.98 -13.64
CA LYS A 58 -2.18 6.79 -14.60
C LYS A 58 -3.40 7.45 -13.97
N GLU A 59 -4.09 6.73 -13.12
CA GLU A 59 -5.23 7.28 -12.40
C GLU A 59 -4.81 8.41 -11.49
N MET A 60 -3.73 8.22 -10.75
CA MET A 60 -3.23 9.27 -9.87
C MET A 60 -2.73 10.48 -10.67
N GLU A 61 -2.18 10.22 -11.86
CA GLU A 61 -1.75 11.31 -12.72
C GLU A 61 -2.95 12.13 -13.19
N SER A 62 -4.03 11.46 -13.58
CA SER A 62 -5.23 12.17 -14.03
C SER A 62 -5.85 12.98 -12.90
N GLN A 63 -5.65 12.57 -11.66
CA GLN A 63 -6.16 13.29 -10.50
C GLN A 63 -5.21 14.39 -10.03
N GLY A 64 -4.02 14.47 -10.62
CA GLY A 64 -3.07 15.53 -10.29
C GLY A 64 -2.14 15.21 -9.13
N TYR A 65 -2.18 14.00 -8.60
CA TYR A 65 -1.31 13.62 -7.50
C TYR A 65 0.07 13.20 -7.95
N VAL A 66 0.19 12.77 -9.20
CA VAL A 66 1.43 12.26 -9.77
C VAL A 66 1.63 12.94 -11.10
N GLY A 67 2.88 13.30 -11.40
CA GLY A 67 3.27 13.78 -12.71
C GLY A 67 4.16 12.77 -13.38
N SER A 68 4.36 12.94 -14.68
CA SER A 68 5.22 12.03 -15.43
C SER A 68 6.01 12.78 -16.47
N GLY A 69 7.07 12.18 -16.94
CA GLY A 69 7.90 12.72 -17.98
C GLY A 69 8.84 11.65 -18.48
N TRP A 70 9.37 11.90 -19.68
CA TRP A 70 10.30 10.96 -20.30
C TRP A 70 11.71 11.34 -19.89
N VAL A 71 12.46 10.36 -19.45
CA VAL A 71 13.85 10.55 -19.03
C VAL A 71 14.75 9.70 -19.93
N SER A 72 15.73 10.35 -20.54
CA SER A 72 16.68 9.67 -21.41
C SER A 72 17.80 9.06 -20.57
N ASN A 73 18.17 7.85 -20.94
CA ASN A 73 19.32 7.18 -20.33
C ASN A 73 20.42 7.05 -21.37
N ASP A 74 21.64 7.05 -20.91
CA ASP A 74 22.77 6.82 -21.80
C ASP A 74 22.64 5.46 -22.44
N GLY A 75 22.57 5.44 -23.77
CA GLY A 75 22.57 4.20 -24.53
C GLY A 75 21.28 3.42 -24.51
N GLY A 76 20.20 3.96 -23.97
CA GLY A 76 18.93 3.27 -23.93
C GLY A 76 17.78 4.14 -24.37
N PRO A 77 16.61 3.54 -24.62
CA PRO A 77 15.44 4.32 -24.97
C PRO A 77 14.95 5.11 -23.77
N PRO A 78 14.29 6.24 -23.99
CA PRO A 78 13.73 7.02 -22.89
C PRO A 78 12.72 6.21 -22.11
N LYS A 79 12.66 6.45 -20.83
CA LYS A 79 11.70 5.78 -19.94
C LYS A 79 10.75 6.81 -19.35
N LYS A 80 9.49 6.41 -19.24
CA LYS A 80 8.50 7.27 -18.61
C LYS A 80 8.65 7.13 -17.10
N CYS A 81 8.97 8.22 -16.45
CA CYS A 81 9.18 8.25 -15.01
C CYS A 81 8.08 9.07 -14.36
N PHE A 82 7.75 8.70 -13.14
CA PHE A 82 6.69 9.32 -12.37
C PHE A 82 7.28 10.00 -11.15
N HIS A 83 6.62 11.04 -10.71
CA HIS A 83 7.04 11.76 -9.51
C HIS A 83 5.81 12.25 -8.78
N LEU A 84 5.95 12.50 -7.49
CA LEU A 84 4.86 13.04 -6.70
C LEU A 84 4.78 14.55 -6.90
N THR A 85 3.56 15.05 -7.16
CA THR A 85 3.36 16.49 -7.31
C THR A 85 3.18 17.12 -5.94
N GLU A 86 3.11 18.46 -5.92
CA GLU A 86 2.82 19.17 -4.69
C GLU A 86 1.49 18.74 -4.11
N LYS A 87 0.48 18.60 -4.97
CA LYS A 87 -0.83 18.10 -4.55
C LYS A 87 -0.72 16.69 -4.01
N GLY A 88 0.13 15.87 -4.64
CA GLY A 88 0.37 14.52 -4.17
C GLY A 88 1.03 14.49 -2.81
N CYS A 89 1.94 15.41 -2.56
CA CYS A 89 2.59 15.48 -1.26
C CYS A 89 1.59 15.82 -0.17
N ALA A 90 0.68 16.76 -0.45
CA ALA A 90 -0.36 17.11 0.50
C ALA A 90 -1.28 15.93 0.77
N CYS A 91 -1.62 15.20 -0.30
CA CYS A 91 -2.45 14.01 -0.17
C CYS A 91 -1.76 12.94 0.66
N LEU A 92 -0.46 12.74 0.46
CA LEU A 92 0.29 11.76 1.21
C LEU A 92 0.35 12.11 2.71
N ALA A 93 0.47 13.40 3.00
CA ALA A 93 0.44 13.84 4.39
C ALA A 93 -0.90 13.49 5.05
N MET A 94 -1.99 13.67 4.31
CA MET A 94 -3.31 13.30 4.81
C MET A 94 -3.42 11.78 4.99
N TRP A 95 -2.84 11.03 4.07
CA TRP A 95 -2.79 9.57 4.19
C TRP A 95 -2.11 9.16 5.49
N LYS A 96 -0.98 9.79 5.80
CA LYS A 96 -0.26 9.44 7.02
C LYS A 96 -1.12 9.69 8.25
N LYS A 97 -1.81 10.82 8.27
CA LYS A 97 -2.68 11.16 9.38
C LYS A 97 -3.81 10.14 9.53
N SER A 98 -4.44 9.78 8.42
CA SER A 98 -5.52 8.80 8.44
C SER A 98 -5.02 7.43 8.87
N LEU A 99 -3.84 7.04 8.41
CA LEU A 99 -3.28 5.74 8.75
C LEU A 99 -2.95 5.65 10.23
N ILE A 100 -2.48 6.75 10.82
CA ILE A 100 -2.22 6.77 12.26
C ILE A 100 -3.54 6.56 13.02
N GLY A 101 -4.61 7.20 12.56
CA GLY A 101 -5.92 7.01 13.15
C GLY A 101 -6.42 5.58 12.99
N TYR A 102 -6.26 5.01 11.80
CA TYR A 102 -6.66 3.62 11.55
C TYR A 102 -5.88 2.66 12.44
N ARG A 103 -4.58 2.94 12.62
CA ARG A 103 -3.76 2.08 13.47
C ARG A 103 -4.31 2.05 14.89
N ALA A 104 -4.67 3.22 15.40
CA ALA A 104 -5.24 3.29 16.74
C ALA A 104 -6.56 2.53 16.85
N GLN A 105 -7.40 2.65 15.82
CA GLN A 105 -8.67 1.93 15.78
C GLN A 105 -8.46 0.42 15.68
N ILE A 106 -7.48 0.01 14.90
CA ILE A 106 -7.16 -1.41 14.75
C ILE A 106 -6.68 -1.96 16.09
N ASP A 107 -5.81 -1.24 16.77
CA ASP A 107 -5.33 -1.67 18.08
C ASP A 107 -6.48 -1.82 19.07
N GLU A 108 -7.42 -0.87 19.04
CA GLU A 108 -8.57 -0.91 19.92
C GLU A 108 -9.46 -2.11 19.63
N LEU A 109 -9.69 -2.38 18.34
CA LEU A 109 -10.48 -3.51 17.92
C LEU A 109 -9.86 -4.83 18.37
N ILE A 110 -8.55 -4.94 18.17
CA ILE A 110 -7.83 -6.14 18.59
C ILE A 110 -7.97 -6.31 20.10
N GLY A 111 -7.91 -5.21 20.85
CA GLY A 111 -8.09 -5.27 22.30
C GLY A 111 -9.45 -5.82 22.70
N PHE A 112 -10.51 -5.41 22.00
CA PHE A 112 -11.82 -5.96 22.26
C PHE A 112 -11.86 -7.46 21.96
N MET A 113 -11.22 -7.86 20.87
CA MET A 113 -11.18 -9.28 20.50
C MET A 113 -10.38 -10.10 21.51
N ASP A 114 -9.33 -9.52 22.05
CA ASP A 114 -8.50 -10.22 23.04
C ASP A 114 -9.27 -10.54 24.31
N GLU A 115 -10.36 -9.83 24.56
CA GLU A 115 -11.18 -10.10 25.74
C GLU A 115 -12.13 -11.25 25.55
N LEU A 116 -12.24 -11.78 24.35
CA LEU A 116 -13.14 -12.90 24.09
C LEU A 116 -12.55 -14.21 24.61
N THR A 117 -13.42 -15.05 25.16
CA THR A 117 -13.00 -16.35 25.64
C THR A 117 -13.04 -17.36 24.48
N PRO A 118 -12.33 -18.49 24.62
CA PRO A 118 -12.43 -19.54 23.60
C PRO A 118 -13.85 -20.01 23.36
N GLU A 119 -14.69 -20.04 24.41
CA GLU A 119 -16.09 -20.44 24.24
C GLU A 119 -16.85 -19.45 23.36
N GLU A 120 -16.59 -18.17 23.55
CA GLU A 120 -17.25 -17.15 22.75
C GLU A 120 -16.82 -17.24 21.29
N LEU A 121 -15.66 -17.79 21.02
CA LEU A 121 -15.15 -18.00 19.68
C LEU A 121 -15.55 -19.36 19.09
N GLY A 122 -16.39 -20.11 19.80
CA GLY A 122 -16.79 -21.42 19.32
C GLY A 122 -15.67 -22.44 19.37
N GLY A 123 -14.70 -22.24 20.24
CA GLY A 123 -13.57 -23.14 20.40
C GLY A 123 -12.36 -22.77 19.57
N PHE A 124 -12.46 -21.70 18.76
CA PHE A 124 -11.31 -21.25 18.00
C PHE A 124 -10.41 -20.37 18.85
N ASP A 125 -9.14 -20.36 18.54
CA ASP A 125 -8.14 -19.67 19.31
C ASP A 125 -7.61 -18.47 18.56
N PHE A 126 -7.31 -17.40 19.28
CA PHE A 126 -6.65 -16.25 18.72
C PHE A 126 -5.16 -16.45 18.52
N VAL A 127 -4.61 -17.55 19.01
CA VAL A 127 -3.17 -17.76 18.96
C VAL A 127 -2.75 -17.99 17.54
N GLY A 128 -2.45 -16.92 16.85
CA GLY A 128 -1.85 -16.97 15.55
C GLY A 128 -0.45 -16.46 15.65
N GLU A 129 0.14 -16.20 14.49
CA GLU A 129 1.52 -15.72 14.45
C GLU A 129 1.67 -14.40 15.15
N GLY A 130 0.67 -13.58 15.11
CA GLY A 130 0.74 -12.31 15.78
C GLY A 130 0.35 -12.38 17.23
N GLY A 131 -0.13 -13.53 17.67
CA GLY A 131 -0.74 -13.64 18.98
C GLY A 131 0.21 -13.54 20.13
N GLU A 132 1.43 -13.88 19.88
CA GLU A 132 2.37 -13.84 20.97
C GLU A 132 2.86 -12.44 21.21
N GLY A 133 2.54 -11.58 20.32
CA GLY A 133 2.90 -10.17 20.45
C GLY A 133 3.46 -9.75 21.70
#